data_e43496df51902d03866e533253540278
#
_entry.id   e43496df51902d03866e533253540278
#
_cell.length_a   1.000
_cell.length_b   1.000
_cell.length_c   1.000
_cell.angle_alpha   90.00
_cell.angle_beta   90.00
_cell.angle_gamma   90.00
#
_symmetry.space_group_name_H-M   'P 1'
#
loop_
_entity.id
_entity.type
_entity.pdbx_description
1 polymer ?
#
loop_
_entity_poly.entity_id
_entity_poly.type
_entity_poly.pdbx_seq_one_letter_code
_entity_poly.pdbx_strand_id
1 'polypeptide(L)'
;MKRMRAIVCGVLAALMLAGCGSGAGVDLTQYAVKEAAYPAYPAAPDYDSYCDRTGTLDWDAYSTALEKYQREMQLLGKGDRPDDGAVRRFADRTVGKIFTGGENTVYSPISLYVALGMLTELTDGETKQQVMDLLGAADAGALRQQIKKLWVSVYQDGDAVCRLANAAFLRENADVKQSAADTLAQWYYASSYRVPMGTEEADRAIASWLNQQTGGLLAEETGNIRTDADNLLRLYNTIYYKAGWWEPFKSSRTKADTFTAADGSEQRADFMHLTETGDVLRGEGYTAAPKSLKCGRMVFVLPDEGVTPESLLARDGFLTELTGEYSMADVVWSVPRFDVKTSVDLKDILKALGVTDAFDGNMADFTPLTDNGAMVNSVMQAARVKIDEEGVEAAAYTEIVANDSSAMIEPPPVVEMNLNRPFLFVIFDGND
;
A
#
# COMPACT_ATOMS: atom_id res chain seq x y z
N MET A 1 -42.63 -8.67 -42.51
CA MET A 1 -42.67 -7.21 -42.51
C MET A 1 -42.18 -6.68 -41.19
N LYS A 2 -41.27 -5.68 -41.26
CA LYS A 2 -40.72 -4.76 -40.24
C LYS A 2 -39.73 -5.36 -39.23
N ARG A 3 -38.52 -5.22 -39.52
CA ARG A 3 -37.35 -4.45 -39.04
C ARG A 3 -37.57 -3.75 -37.71
N MET A 4 -36.72 -4.08 -36.70
CA MET A 4 -36.35 -3.13 -35.70
C MET A 4 -34.86 -3.26 -35.35
N ARG A 5 -34.22 -2.15 -35.45
CA ARG A 5 -32.77 -1.90 -35.31
C ARG A 5 -32.37 -2.00 -33.86
N ALA A 6 -31.26 -2.71 -33.60
CA ALA A 6 -30.52 -2.60 -32.36
C ALA A 6 -29.84 -1.23 -32.31
N ILE A 7 -30.11 -0.47 -31.29
CA ILE A 7 -29.34 0.70 -30.87
C ILE A 7 -28.38 0.23 -29.80
N VAL A 8 -27.10 0.28 -30.13
CA VAL A 8 -26.03 0.13 -29.15
C VAL A 8 -25.96 1.46 -28.39
N CYS A 9 -26.38 1.46 -27.15
CA CYS A 9 -26.06 2.50 -26.19
C CYS A 9 -24.91 2.00 -25.33
N GLY A 10 -23.74 2.57 -25.55
CA GLY A 10 -22.64 2.48 -24.61
C GLY A 10 -23.05 3.19 -23.31
N VAL A 11 -23.19 2.44 -22.25
CA VAL A 11 -23.35 3.00 -20.90
C VAL A 11 -21.94 3.11 -20.31
N LEU A 12 -21.44 4.35 -20.21
CA LEU A 12 -20.39 4.68 -19.27
C LEU A 12 -20.95 4.41 -17.86
N ALA A 13 -20.48 3.36 -17.23
CA ALA A 13 -20.73 3.13 -15.82
C ALA A 13 -19.77 4.03 -15.01
N ALA A 14 -20.18 5.27 -14.75
CA ALA A 14 -19.61 6.06 -13.66
C ALA A 14 -20.19 5.47 -12.36
N LEU A 15 -19.46 4.61 -11.71
CA LEU A 15 -19.77 4.19 -10.33
C LEU A 15 -19.50 5.36 -9.40
N MET A 16 -20.54 6.11 -9.09
CA MET A 16 -20.56 7.02 -7.95
C MET A 16 -20.63 6.17 -6.68
N LEU A 17 -19.52 6.03 -5.99
CA LEU A 17 -19.51 5.63 -4.58
C LEU A 17 -20.07 6.81 -3.77
N ALA A 18 -21.36 6.76 -3.45
CA ALA A 18 -21.98 7.63 -2.47
C ALA A 18 -21.56 7.19 -1.07
N GLY A 19 -20.36 7.61 -0.65
CA GLY A 19 -19.97 7.63 0.75
C GLY A 19 -20.64 8.84 1.41
N CYS A 20 -21.55 8.64 2.35
CA CYS A 20 -22.09 9.69 3.19
C CYS A 20 -21.00 10.23 4.12
N GLY A 21 -20.29 11.25 3.68
CA GLY A 21 -19.44 12.13 4.47
C GLY A 21 -19.75 13.56 4.05
N SER A 22 -20.21 14.40 4.95
CA SER A 22 -20.62 15.78 4.73
C SER A 22 -19.43 16.68 4.38
N GLY A 23 -19.15 16.80 3.10
CA GLY A 23 -18.23 17.73 2.48
C GLY A 23 -18.28 17.48 0.98
N ALA A 24 -18.86 18.38 0.20
CA ALA A 24 -18.84 18.27 -1.25
C ALA A 24 -17.38 18.28 -1.72
N GLY A 25 -16.86 17.09 -2.08
CA GLY A 25 -15.52 16.94 -2.63
C GLY A 25 -15.36 17.82 -3.87
N VAL A 26 -14.16 18.33 -4.09
CA VAL A 26 -13.86 19.10 -5.30
C VAL A 26 -13.96 18.15 -6.50
N ASP A 27 -14.66 18.60 -7.55
CA ASP A 27 -14.67 17.90 -8.83
C ASP A 27 -13.30 18.07 -9.51
N LEU A 28 -12.53 16.97 -9.53
CA LEU A 28 -11.18 16.95 -10.09
C LEU A 28 -11.14 16.91 -11.60
N THR A 29 -12.26 16.59 -12.27
CA THR A 29 -12.30 16.48 -13.74
C THR A 29 -11.99 17.81 -14.43
N GLN A 30 -12.30 18.93 -13.78
CA GLN A 30 -12.00 20.28 -14.28
C GLN A 30 -10.48 20.57 -14.35
N TYR A 31 -9.66 19.88 -13.57
CA TYR A 31 -8.21 20.03 -13.52
C TYR A 31 -7.47 18.94 -14.31
N ALA A 32 -8.17 17.90 -14.76
CA ALA A 32 -7.56 16.74 -15.37
C ALA A 32 -6.83 17.08 -16.67
N VAL A 33 -5.54 16.74 -16.73
CA VAL A 33 -4.74 16.72 -17.97
C VAL A 33 -4.80 15.35 -18.58
N LYS A 34 -4.64 14.33 -17.72
CA LYS A 34 -4.71 12.92 -18.06
C LYS A 34 -5.14 12.14 -16.86
N GLU A 35 -6.19 11.39 -16.97
CA GLU A 35 -6.59 10.42 -15.93
C GLU A 35 -6.03 9.04 -16.25
N ALA A 36 -5.57 8.36 -15.21
CA ALA A 36 -5.12 6.98 -15.32
C ALA A 36 -6.32 6.06 -15.52
N ALA A 37 -6.23 5.15 -16.48
CA ALA A 37 -7.21 4.10 -16.66
C ALA A 37 -6.76 2.87 -15.86
N TYR A 38 -7.34 2.67 -14.69
CA TYR A 38 -7.10 1.46 -13.91
C TYR A 38 -7.66 0.24 -14.64
N PRO A 39 -6.96 -0.93 -14.58
CA PRO A 39 -7.50 -2.15 -15.15
C PRO A 39 -8.82 -2.53 -14.46
N ALA A 40 -9.83 -2.85 -15.26
CA ALA A 40 -11.07 -3.41 -14.73
C ALA A 40 -10.82 -4.88 -14.39
N TYR A 41 -10.93 -5.22 -13.11
CA TYR A 41 -10.81 -6.60 -12.65
C TYR A 41 -12.16 -7.31 -12.78
N PRO A 42 -12.18 -8.57 -13.23
CA PRO A 42 -13.40 -9.37 -13.22
C PRO A 42 -13.82 -9.63 -11.77
N ALA A 43 -15.12 -9.69 -11.53
CA ALA A 43 -15.63 -10.13 -10.24
C ALA A 43 -15.33 -11.62 -10.03
N ALA A 44 -14.85 -11.98 -8.84
CA ALA A 44 -14.71 -13.38 -8.48
C ALA A 44 -16.09 -14.09 -8.50
N PRO A 45 -16.17 -15.35 -8.94
CA PRO A 45 -17.42 -16.10 -8.88
C PRO A 45 -17.88 -16.24 -7.43
N ASP A 46 -19.10 -15.77 -7.15
CA ASP A 46 -19.73 -15.92 -5.85
C ASP A 46 -20.17 -17.37 -5.67
N TYR A 47 -19.60 -18.08 -4.70
CA TYR A 47 -19.89 -19.48 -4.40
C TYR A 47 -21.38 -19.76 -4.21
N ASP A 48 -22.07 -18.91 -3.45
CA ASP A 48 -23.48 -19.09 -3.11
C ASP A 48 -24.38 -19.00 -4.34
N SER A 49 -23.97 -18.25 -5.37
CA SER A 49 -24.73 -18.13 -6.62
C SER A 49 -24.75 -19.41 -7.46
N TYR A 50 -23.87 -20.36 -7.15
CA TYR A 50 -23.80 -21.70 -7.78
C TYR A 50 -24.38 -22.80 -6.92
N CYS A 51 -24.94 -22.48 -5.74
CA CYS A 51 -25.63 -23.43 -4.89
C CYS A 51 -27.13 -23.47 -5.22
N ASP A 52 -27.71 -24.67 -5.20
CA ASP A 52 -29.16 -24.83 -5.31
C ASP A 52 -29.87 -24.43 -4.01
N ARG A 53 -31.22 -24.51 -4.02
CA ARG A 53 -32.05 -24.18 -2.83
C ARG A 53 -31.78 -25.08 -1.61
N THR A 54 -31.08 -26.19 -1.78
CA THR A 54 -30.68 -27.12 -0.71
C THR A 54 -29.26 -26.89 -0.24
N GLY A 55 -28.54 -25.91 -0.81
CA GLY A 55 -27.14 -25.62 -0.53
C GLY A 55 -26.17 -26.55 -1.26
N THR A 56 -26.64 -27.33 -2.25
CA THR A 56 -25.75 -28.22 -3.02
C THR A 56 -25.11 -27.41 -4.16
N LEU A 57 -23.75 -27.40 -4.19
CA LEU A 57 -22.97 -26.70 -5.19
C LEU A 57 -23.00 -27.41 -6.56
N ASP A 58 -23.31 -26.66 -7.61
CA ASP A 58 -23.03 -27.07 -8.99
C ASP A 58 -21.53 -26.87 -9.28
N TRP A 59 -20.73 -27.92 -8.98
CA TRP A 59 -19.28 -27.85 -9.11
C TRP A 59 -18.81 -27.61 -10.54
N ASP A 60 -19.48 -28.15 -11.54
CA ASP A 60 -19.10 -27.99 -12.96
C ASP A 60 -19.30 -26.54 -13.41
N ALA A 61 -20.41 -25.92 -13.02
CA ALA A 61 -20.67 -24.53 -13.33
C ALA A 61 -19.72 -23.58 -12.57
N TYR A 62 -19.49 -23.85 -11.29
CA TYR A 62 -18.58 -23.05 -10.47
C TYR A 62 -17.11 -23.14 -10.94
N SER A 63 -16.62 -24.35 -11.20
CA SER A 63 -15.25 -24.55 -11.70
C SER A 63 -15.02 -23.87 -13.05
N THR A 64 -16.00 -23.93 -13.96
CA THR A 64 -15.94 -23.23 -15.25
C THR A 64 -15.86 -21.71 -15.07
N ALA A 65 -16.65 -21.15 -14.14
CA ALA A 65 -16.61 -19.72 -13.83
C ALA A 65 -15.27 -19.32 -13.19
N LEU A 66 -14.74 -20.15 -12.31
CA LEU A 66 -13.45 -19.95 -11.65
C LEU A 66 -12.28 -19.98 -12.67
N GLU A 67 -12.27 -20.95 -13.59
CA GLU A 67 -11.29 -21.00 -14.66
C GLU A 67 -11.33 -19.78 -15.58
N LYS A 68 -12.53 -19.30 -15.90
CA LYS A 68 -12.71 -18.07 -16.67
C LYS A 68 -12.14 -16.87 -15.92
N TYR A 69 -12.48 -16.72 -14.64
CA TYR A 69 -11.96 -15.67 -13.77
C TYR A 69 -10.43 -15.69 -13.70
N GLN A 70 -9.84 -16.86 -13.43
CA GLN A 70 -8.38 -17.02 -13.37
C GLN A 70 -7.69 -16.65 -14.68
N ARG A 71 -8.27 -17.02 -15.81
CA ARG A 71 -7.75 -16.66 -17.15
C ARG A 71 -7.81 -15.14 -17.38
N GLU A 72 -8.91 -14.50 -17.01
CA GLU A 72 -9.07 -13.05 -17.13
C GLU A 72 -8.07 -12.33 -16.23
N MET A 73 -7.83 -12.82 -15.01
CA MET A 73 -6.83 -12.28 -14.08
C MET A 73 -5.39 -12.46 -14.63
N GLN A 74 -5.08 -13.60 -15.24
CA GLN A 74 -3.78 -13.79 -15.90
C GLN A 74 -3.57 -12.81 -17.06
N LEU A 75 -4.59 -12.54 -17.87
CA LEU A 75 -4.51 -11.56 -18.95
C LEU A 75 -4.22 -10.13 -18.45
N LEU A 76 -4.61 -9.82 -17.21
CA LEU A 76 -4.30 -8.55 -16.54
C LEU A 76 -2.88 -8.55 -15.93
N GLY A 77 -2.14 -9.66 -16.00
CA GLY A 77 -0.82 -9.80 -15.39
C GLY A 77 -0.84 -10.19 -13.90
N LYS A 78 -2.01 -10.53 -13.35
CA LYS A 78 -2.12 -11.15 -12.02
C LYS A 78 -1.59 -12.58 -12.10
N GLY A 79 -0.53 -12.87 -11.41
CA GLY A 79 0.17 -14.17 -11.46
C GLY A 79 1.57 -14.06 -12.08
N ASP A 80 1.88 -12.98 -12.80
CA ASP A 80 3.26 -12.64 -13.11
C ASP A 80 3.91 -12.14 -11.82
N ARG A 81 4.84 -12.91 -11.27
CA ARG A 81 5.60 -12.45 -10.09
C ARG A 81 6.57 -11.36 -10.52
N PRO A 82 6.47 -10.12 -9.97
CA PRO A 82 7.53 -9.14 -10.14
C PRO A 82 8.80 -9.63 -9.44
N ASP A 83 9.96 -9.14 -9.87
CA ASP A 83 11.18 -9.27 -9.05
C ASP A 83 11.06 -8.32 -7.84
N ASP A 84 10.52 -8.84 -6.75
CA ASP A 84 10.33 -8.11 -5.50
C ASP A 84 11.65 -7.90 -4.73
N GLY A 85 12.68 -8.64 -5.07
CA GLY A 85 14.01 -8.48 -4.48
C GLY A 85 14.58 -7.07 -4.63
N ALA A 86 14.24 -6.35 -5.71
CA ALA A 86 14.64 -4.95 -5.88
C ALA A 86 13.90 -4.04 -4.87
N VAL A 87 12.61 -4.23 -4.67
CA VAL A 87 11.81 -3.46 -3.69
C VAL A 87 12.27 -3.77 -2.27
N ARG A 88 12.57 -5.04 -1.95
CA ARG A 88 13.11 -5.41 -0.63
C ARG A 88 14.46 -4.75 -0.36
N ARG A 89 15.40 -4.83 -1.30
CA ARG A 89 16.70 -4.13 -1.16
C ARG A 89 16.54 -2.62 -1.00
N PHE A 90 15.60 -2.03 -1.73
CA PHE A 90 15.25 -0.62 -1.57
C PHE A 90 14.67 -0.34 -0.18
N ALA A 91 13.76 -1.19 0.30
CA ALA A 91 13.19 -1.09 1.64
C ALA A 91 14.28 -1.18 2.71
N ASP A 92 15.16 -2.19 2.67
CA ASP A 92 16.29 -2.33 3.61
C ASP A 92 17.19 -1.08 3.65
N ARG A 93 17.38 -0.41 2.50
CA ARG A 93 18.20 0.84 2.43
C ARG A 93 17.49 2.06 3.03
N THR A 94 16.16 2.07 3.06
CA THR A 94 15.36 3.25 3.40
C THR A 94 14.76 3.20 4.80
N VAL A 95 14.34 2.03 5.29
CA VAL A 95 13.63 1.89 6.56
C VAL A 95 14.41 2.46 7.74
N GLY A 96 15.69 2.14 7.87
CA GLY A 96 16.54 2.64 8.96
C GLY A 96 16.79 4.16 8.93
N LYS A 97 16.46 4.85 7.83
CA LYS A 97 16.53 6.32 7.72
C LYS A 97 15.19 7.00 8.04
N ILE A 98 14.09 6.27 7.91
CA ILE A 98 12.74 6.76 8.13
C ILE A 98 12.31 6.53 9.58
N PHE A 99 12.61 5.34 10.11
CA PHE A 99 12.32 4.98 11.48
C PHE A 99 13.45 5.43 12.40
N THR A 100 13.37 6.67 12.87
CA THR A 100 14.42 7.28 13.74
C THR A 100 14.13 7.14 15.23
N GLY A 101 13.03 6.47 15.58
CA GLY A 101 12.61 6.20 16.97
C GLY A 101 11.79 7.28 17.62
N GLY A 102 11.12 6.90 18.72
CA GLY A 102 10.37 7.81 19.57
C GLY A 102 8.90 8.01 19.20
N GLU A 103 8.49 7.70 17.95
CA GLU A 103 7.12 7.85 17.50
C GLU A 103 6.64 6.62 16.73
N ASN A 104 5.34 6.34 16.80
CA ASN A 104 4.72 5.34 15.96
C ASN A 104 4.77 5.80 14.49
N THR A 105 5.38 5.00 13.64
CA THR A 105 5.61 5.35 12.23
C THR A 105 5.12 4.25 11.31
N VAL A 106 4.47 4.62 10.22
CA VAL A 106 4.07 3.74 9.12
C VAL A 106 4.75 4.22 7.84
N TYR A 107 5.35 3.32 7.12
CA TYR A 107 6.04 3.57 5.86
C TYR A 107 5.70 2.49 4.83
N SER A 108 5.48 2.89 3.58
CA SER A 108 5.28 1.99 2.46
C SER A 108 6.47 2.08 1.49
N PRO A 109 7.40 1.13 1.52
CA PRO A 109 8.51 1.09 0.58
C PRO A 109 8.06 1.01 -0.89
N ILE A 110 7.03 0.20 -1.16
CA ILE A 110 6.49 0.03 -2.51
C ILE A 110 5.94 1.35 -3.08
N SER A 111 5.25 2.12 -2.26
CA SER A 111 4.73 3.43 -2.65
C SER A 111 5.85 4.39 -3.04
N LEU A 112 6.89 4.48 -2.22
CA LEU A 112 8.03 5.34 -2.51
C LEU A 112 8.80 4.85 -3.75
N TYR A 113 8.98 3.53 -3.90
CA TYR A 113 9.62 2.93 -5.07
C TYR A 113 8.92 3.31 -6.38
N VAL A 114 7.58 3.25 -6.39
CA VAL A 114 6.77 3.66 -7.54
C VAL A 114 6.85 5.17 -7.79
N ALA A 115 6.78 5.99 -6.75
CA ALA A 115 6.90 7.44 -6.87
C ALA A 115 8.26 7.88 -7.43
N LEU A 116 9.34 7.26 -6.99
CA LEU A 116 10.68 7.49 -7.53
C LEU A 116 10.81 6.98 -8.97
N GLY A 117 10.18 5.86 -9.30
CA GLY A 117 10.06 5.41 -10.68
C GLY A 117 9.38 6.43 -11.58
N MET A 118 8.30 7.07 -11.11
CA MET A 118 7.68 8.20 -11.84
C MET A 118 8.67 9.35 -12.03
N LEU A 119 9.48 9.65 -11.02
CA LEU A 119 10.48 10.71 -11.10
C LEU A 119 11.54 10.41 -12.18
N THR A 120 11.93 9.14 -12.42
CA THR A 120 12.85 8.78 -13.51
C THR A 120 12.30 9.09 -14.90
N GLU A 121 10.98 9.11 -15.07
CA GLU A 121 10.34 9.44 -16.35
C GLU A 121 10.29 10.95 -16.62
N LEU A 122 10.41 11.75 -15.57
CA LEU A 122 10.32 13.19 -15.61
C LEU A 122 11.68 13.88 -15.64
N THR A 123 12.76 13.10 -15.43
CA THR A 123 14.13 13.59 -15.31
C THR A 123 15.06 12.97 -16.36
N ASP A 124 16.22 13.61 -16.59
CA ASP A 124 17.28 13.09 -17.45
C ASP A 124 18.67 13.31 -16.83
N GLY A 125 19.72 12.87 -17.52
CA GLY A 125 21.11 13.06 -17.09
C GLY A 125 21.40 12.51 -15.71
N GLU A 126 22.20 13.26 -14.94
CA GLU A 126 22.64 12.91 -13.58
C GLU A 126 21.46 12.83 -12.59
N THR A 127 20.48 13.73 -12.73
CA THR A 127 19.27 13.72 -11.89
C THR A 127 18.53 12.39 -11.96
N LYS A 128 18.36 11.86 -13.16
CA LYS A 128 17.76 10.54 -13.38
C LYS A 128 18.64 9.42 -12.85
N GLN A 129 19.94 9.50 -13.07
CA GLN A 129 20.90 8.46 -12.66
C GLN A 129 20.89 8.27 -11.15
N GLN A 130 20.90 9.34 -10.37
CA GLN A 130 20.85 9.30 -8.91
C GLN A 130 19.58 8.56 -8.41
N VAL A 131 18.44 8.78 -9.05
CA VAL A 131 17.19 8.09 -8.70
C VAL A 131 17.27 6.60 -9.08
N MET A 132 17.79 6.30 -10.26
CA MET A 132 17.97 4.92 -10.71
C MET A 132 18.94 4.12 -9.83
N ASP A 133 20.02 4.75 -9.37
CA ASP A 133 20.98 4.14 -8.46
C ASP A 133 20.35 3.82 -7.10
N LEU A 134 19.51 4.72 -6.59
CA LEU A 134 18.73 4.46 -5.37
C LEU A 134 17.76 3.31 -5.55
N LEU A 135 17.09 3.22 -6.69
CA LEU A 135 16.15 2.12 -7.01
C LEU A 135 16.87 0.80 -7.35
N GLY A 136 18.21 0.84 -7.54
CA GLY A 136 18.99 -0.31 -7.96
C GLY A 136 18.71 -0.75 -9.40
N ALA A 137 18.31 0.19 -10.27
CA ALA A 137 17.91 -0.05 -11.64
C ALA A 137 19.00 0.37 -12.64
N ALA A 138 19.41 -0.56 -13.50
CA ALA A 138 20.39 -0.27 -14.55
C ALA A 138 19.77 0.22 -15.86
N ASP A 139 18.48 -0.05 -16.08
CA ASP A 139 17.75 0.29 -17.30
C ASP A 139 16.35 0.84 -16.97
N ALA A 140 16.05 2.04 -17.46
CA ALA A 140 14.77 2.70 -17.19
C ALA A 140 13.56 1.97 -17.84
N GLY A 141 13.76 1.30 -18.98
CA GLY A 141 12.70 0.52 -19.62
C GLY A 141 12.36 -0.73 -18.82
N ALA A 142 13.38 -1.42 -18.28
CA ALA A 142 13.21 -2.57 -17.40
C ALA A 142 12.53 -2.15 -16.07
N LEU A 143 12.96 -1.04 -15.48
CA LEU A 143 12.34 -0.46 -14.28
C LEU A 143 10.85 -0.17 -14.49
N ARG A 144 10.51 0.47 -15.60
CA ARG A 144 9.12 0.78 -15.98
C ARG A 144 8.25 -0.48 -16.05
N GLN A 145 8.75 -1.54 -16.71
CA GLN A 145 8.05 -2.82 -16.80
C GLN A 145 7.88 -3.48 -15.43
N GLN A 146 8.92 -3.46 -14.62
CA GLN A 146 8.90 -4.00 -13.26
C GLN A 146 7.88 -3.26 -12.38
N ILE A 147 7.87 -1.93 -12.39
CA ILE A 147 6.92 -1.13 -11.60
C ILE A 147 5.47 -1.40 -12.06
N LYS A 148 5.24 -1.51 -13.37
CA LYS A 148 3.91 -1.85 -13.88
C LYS A 148 3.45 -3.22 -13.39
N LYS A 149 4.31 -4.24 -13.46
CA LYS A 149 4.01 -5.58 -12.93
C LYS A 149 3.76 -5.55 -11.43
N LEU A 150 4.60 -4.85 -10.69
CA LEU A 150 4.47 -4.67 -9.25
C LEU A 150 3.13 -4.00 -8.90
N TRP A 151 2.77 -2.93 -9.58
CA TRP A 151 1.50 -2.25 -9.37
C TRP A 151 0.31 -3.19 -9.60
N VAL A 152 0.33 -3.93 -10.71
CA VAL A 152 -0.73 -4.90 -11.05
C VAL A 152 -0.77 -6.04 -10.04
N SER A 153 0.37 -6.54 -9.55
CA SER A 153 0.40 -7.65 -8.58
C SER A 153 -0.25 -7.28 -7.25
N VAL A 154 0.02 -6.07 -6.74
CA VAL A 154 -0.50 -5.63 -5.44
C VAL A 154 -1.89 -5.02 -5.50
N TYR A 155 -2.31 -4.46 -6.65
CA TYR A 155 -3.62 -3.82 -6.75
C TYR A 155 -4.74 -4.82 -6.50
N GLN A 156 -5.62 -4.49 -5.57
CA GLN A 156 -6.81 -5.26 -5.21
C GLN A 156 -7.96 -4.30 -4.92
N ASP A 157 -9.15 -4.60 -5.44
CA ASP A 157 -10.36 -3.79 -5.23
C ASP A 157 -11.59 -4.71 -5.18
N GLY A 158 -11.82 -5.30 -4.01
CA GLY A 158 -12.88 -6.26 -3.73
C GLY A 158 -13.14 -6.32 -2.23
N ASP A 159 -13.34 -7.52 -1.67
CA ASP A 159 -13.51 -7.73 -0.22
C ASP A 159 -12.27 -7.30 0.56
N ALA A 160 -11.08 -7.56 0.00
CA ALA A 160 -9.84 -6.90 0.39
C ALA A 160 -9.50 -5.80 -0.60
N VAL A 161 -8.88 -4.74 -0.12
CA VAL A 161 -8.45 -3.60 -0.93
C VAL A 161 -6.96 -3.34 -0.72
N CYS A 162 -6.21 -3.29 -1.82
CA CYS A 162 -4.87 -2.73 -1.85
C CYS A 162 -4.78 -1.78 -3.04
N ARG A 163 -4.90 -0.49 -2.80
CA ARG A 163 -4.94 0.53 -3.84
C ARG A 163 -3.72 1.42 -3.73
N LEU A 164 -2.80 1.28 -4.69
CA LEU A 164 -1.75 2.26 -4.91
C LEU A 164 -2.28 3.29 -5.89
N ALA A 165 -2.36 4.54 -5.45
CA ALA A 165 -2.78 5.63 -6.31
C ALA A 165 -1.68 6.67 -6.46
N ASN A 166 -1.48 7.13 -7.68
CA ASN A 166 -0.43 8.05 -8.05
C ASN A 166 -1.03 9.29 -8.73
N ALA A 167 -0.52 10.47 -8.40
CA ALA A 167 -0.87 11.69 -9.11
C ALA A 167 0.29 12.66 -9.25
N ALA A 168 0.27 13.39 -10.38
CA ALA A 168 1.10 14.55 -10.63
C ALA A 168 0.22 15.80 -10.66
N PHE A 169 0.39 16.69 -9.68
CA PHE A 169 -0.24 18.00 -9.69
C PHE A 169 0.73 19.02 -10.24
N LEU A 170 0.32 19.67 -11.31
CA LEU A 170 1.10 20.61 -12.10
C LEU A 170 0.54 22.02 -11.91
N ARG A 171 1.41 23.03 -11.91
CA ARG A 171 0.97 24.41 -11.93
C ARG A 171 0.16 24.70 -13.20
N GLU A 172 -0.94 25.42 -13.08
CA GLU A 172 -1.91 25.70 -14.14
C GLU A 172 -1.27 26.19 -15.44
N ASN A 173 -0.33 27.12 -15.34
CA ASN A 173 0.33 27.77 -16.48
C ASN A 173 1.71 27.15 -16.80
N ALA A 174 2.02 25.96 -16.27
CA ALA A 174 3.28 25.30 -16.58
C ALA A 174 3.27 24.74 -18.00
N ASP A 175 4.35 25.01 -18.74
CA ASP A 175 4.60 24.37 -20.02
C ASP A 175 5.15 22.96 -19.80
N VAL A 176 4.25 22.00 -19.81
CA VAL A 176 4.54 20.59 -19.53
C VAL A 176 4.26 19.74 -20.76
N LYS A 177 5.20 18.90 -21.13
CA LYS A 177 5.10 18.00 -22.28
C LYS A 177 3.99 16.96 -22.05
N GLN A 178 3.07 16.85 -22.99
CA GLN A 178 1.97 15.88 -22.92
C GLN A 178 2.48 14.44 -22.82
N SER A 179 3.62 14.13 -23.46
CA SER A 179 4.26 12.83 -23.39
C SER A 179 4.61 12.38 -21.97
N ALA A 180 4.95 13.32 -21.07
CA ALA A 180 5.20 13.02 -19.66
C ALA A 180 3.92 12.51 -18.98
N ALA A 181 2.81 13.26 -19.10
CA ALA A 181 1.52 12.85 -18.54
C ALA A 181 1.03 11.50 -19.11
N ASP A 182 1.20 11.29 -20.42
CA ASP A 182 0.83 10.03 -21.09
C ASP A 182 1.66 8.85 -20.56
N THR A 183 2.98 9.03 -20.38
CA THR A 183 3.87 8.02 -19.81
C THR A 183 3.48 7.66 -18.37
N LEU A 184 3.23 8.67 -17.53
CA LEU A 184 2.82 8.45 -16.16
C LEU A 184 1.48 7.69 -16.09
N ALA A 185 0.50 8.05 -16.92
CA ALA A 185 -0.79 7.36 -16.93
C ALA A 185 -0.69 5.91 -17.42
N GLN A 186 0.11 5.67 -18.46
CA GLN A 186 0.21 4.35 -19.10
C GLN A 186 0.98 3.32 -18.27
N TRP A 187 2.05 3.76 -17.59
CA TRP A 187 3.00 2.86 -16.96
C TRP A 187 2.92 2.82 -15.44
N TYR A 188 2.48 3.92 -14.83
CA TYR A 188 2.43 4.09 -13.38
C TYR A 188 1.01 4.24 -12.84
N TYR A 189 0.00 4.18 -13.72
CA TYR A 189 -1.40 4.44 -13.36
C TYR A 189 -1.55 5.76 -12.60
N ALA A 190 -0.80 6.78 -13.02
CA ALA A 190 -0.81 8.09 -12.39
C ALA A 190 -1.69 9.07 -13.16
N SER A 191 -2.59 9.74 -12.46
CA SER A 191 -3.36 10.85 -13.01
C SER A 191 -2.57 12.15 -12.94
N SER A 192 -2.77 13.03 -13.91
CA SER A 192 -2.13 14.35 -13.95
C SER A 192 -3.19 15.45 -13.94
N TYR A 193 -3.01 16.44 -13.08
CA TYR A 193 -3.94 17.54 -12.87
C TYR A 193 -3.20 18.87 -12.97
N ARG A 194 -3.85 19.92 -13.53
CA ARG A 194 -3.38 21.29 -13.51
C ARG A 194 -4.18 22.10 -12.51
N VAL A 195 -3.52 22.66 -11.51
CA VAL A 195 -4.15 23.40 -10.43
C VAL A 195 -3.47 24.77 -10.24
N PRO A 196 -4.19 25.78 -9.73
CA PRO A 196 -3.63 27.11 -9.42
C PRO A 196 -2.77 27.03 -8.15
N MET A 197 -1.54 26.52 -8.27
CA MET A 197 -0.60 26.37 -7.14
C MET A 197 -0.48 27.66 -6.32
N GLY A 198 -0.36 27.53 -4.99
CA GLY A 198 -0.31 28.64 -4.05
C GLY A 198 -1.68 29.19 -3.65
N THR A 199 -2.77 28.52 -4.02
CA THR A 199 -4.14 28.92 -3.64
C THR A 199 -4.83 27.84 -2.80
N GLU A 200 -5.82 28.26 -2.02
CA GLU A 200 -6.69 27.31 -1.30
C GLU A 200 -7.44 26.35 -2.24
N GLU A 201 -7.65 26.74 -3.48
CA GLU A 201 -8.30 25.90 -4.49
C GLU A 201 -7.41 24.71 -4.85
N ALA A 202 -6.11 24.94 -5.10
CA ALA A 202 -5.14 23.88 -5.33
C ALA A 202 -5.01 22.95 -4.10
N ASP A 203 -4.94 23.54 -2.90
CA ASP A 203 -4.84 22.79 -1.64
C ASP A 203 -6.05 21.87 -1.46
N ARG A 204 -7.27 22.36 -1.71
CA ARG A 204 -8.50 21.57 -1.65
C ARG A 204 -8.58 20.50 -2.73
N ALA A 205 -8.10 20.77 -3.95
CA ALA A 205 -8.07 19.78 -5.03
C ALA A 205 -7.17 18.59 -4.65
N ILE A 206 -5.97 18.86 -4.15
CA ILE A 206 -5.03 17.84 -3.68
C ILE A 206 -5.62 17.07 -2.49
N ALA A 207 -6.18 17.76 -1.50
CA ALA A 207 -6.83 17.16 -0.35
C ALA A 207 -7.99 16.25 -0.76
N SER A 208 -8.82 16.68 -1.71
CA SER A 208 -9.93 15.89 -2.24
C SER A 208 -9.45 14.61 -2.91
N TRP A 209 -8.39 14.71 -3.73
CA TRP A 209 -7.79 13.54 -4.38
C TRP A 209 -7.26 12.53 -3.35
N LEU A 210 -6.47 12.99 -2.36
CA LEU A 210 -5.93 12.14 -1.30
C LEU A 210 -7.05 11.43 -0.54
N ASN A 211 -8.10 12.15 -0.16
CA ASN A 211 -9.24 11.58 0.55
C ASN A 211 -10.00 10.54 -0.28
N GLN A 212 -10.19 10.80 -1.58
CA GLN A 212 -10.82 9.83 -2.48
C GLN A 212 -10.00 8.55 -2.60
N GLN A 213 -8.67 8.67 -2.74
CA GLN A 213 -7.81 7.50 -2.94
C GLN A 213 -7.60 6.68 -1.66
N THR A 214 -7.75 7.29 -0.49
CA THR A 214 -7.52 6.64 0.81
C THR A 214 -8.80 6.34 1.59
N GLY A 215 -9.97 6.41 0.93
CA GLY A 215 -11.25 6.16 1.61
C GLY A 215 -11.55 7.13 2.76
N GLY A 216 -10.95 8.33 2.74
CA GLY A 216 -11.11 9.34 3.81
C GLY A 216 -10.19 9.13 5.02
N LEU A 217 -9.32 8.14 5.00
CA LEU A 217 -8.42 7.82 6.12
C LEU A 217 -7.49 8.97 6.52
N LEU A 218 -7.12 9.80 5.55
CA LEU A 218 -6.20 10.92 5.72
C LEU A 218 -6.92 12.28 5.80
N ALA A 219 -8.21 12.29 6.10
CA ALA A 219 -9.01 13.54 6.09
C ALA A 219 -8.47 14.62 7.04
N GLU A 220 -7.93 14.23 8.19
CA GLU A 220 -7.35 15.17 9.17
C GLU A 220 -6.02 15.75 8.66
N GLU A 221 -5.17 14.92 8.05
CA GLU A 221 -3.85 15.30 7.53
C GLU A 221 -3.97 16.21 6.31
N THR A 222 -4.95 15.97 5.45
CA THR A 222 -5.17 16.71 4.22
C THR A 222 -5.57 18.18 4.46
N GLY A 223 -6.13 18.49 5.62
CA GLY A 223 -6.46 19.85 6.03
C GLY A 223 -5.25 20.79 6.15
N ASN A 224 -4.05 20.24 6.28
CA ASN A 224 -2.80 20.97 6.44
C ASN A 224 -2.00 21.13 5.13
N ILE A 225 -2.50 20.63 4.01
CA ILE A 225 -1.83 20.79 2.71
C ILE A 225 -1.76 22.28 2.38
N ARG A 226 -0.56 22.72 2.03
CA ARG A 226 -0.31 24.06 1.51
C ARG A 226 0.61 23.95 0.30
N THR A 227 0.19 24.57 -0.80
CA THR A 227 0.99 24.68 -2.00
C THR A 227 1.57 26.11 -2.10
N ASP A 228 2.71 26.24 -2.76
CA ASP A 228 3.31 27.53 -3.07
C ASP A 228 3.15 27.83 -4.55
N ALA A 229 3.02 29.12 -4.90
CA ALA A 229 2.86 29.57 -6.29
C ALA A 229 4.05 29.16 -7.18
N ASP A 230 5.22 28.97 -6.58
CA ASP A 230 6.45 28.54 -7.27
C ASP A 230 6.52 27.04 -7.49
N ASN A 231 5.62 26.24 -6.88
CA ASN A 231 5.59 24.79 -7.14
C ASN A 231 5.19 24.53 -8.59
N LEU A 232 6.10 23.97 -9.38
CA LEU A 232 5.80 23.54 -10.74
C LEU A 232 5.12 22.18 -10.74
N LEU A 233 5.58 21.26 -9.88
CA LEU A 233 5.13 19.88 -9.80
C LEU A 233 5.08 19.43 -8.35
N ARG A 234 4.01 18.72 -7.97
CA ARG A 234 3.94 17.89 -6.78
C ARG A 234 3.53 16.49 -7.17
N LEU A 235 4.34 15.51 -6.78
CA LEU A 235 4.03 14.10 -6.93
C LEU A 235 3.41 13.58 -5.64
N TYR A 236 2.29 12.91 -5.76
CA TYR A 236 1.63 12.22 -4.67
C TYR A 236 1.52 10.74 -4.98
N ASN A 237 1.84 9.95 -4.00
CA ASN A 237 1.59 8.52 -3.99
C ASN A 237 0.89 8.18 -2.68
N THR A 238 -0.13 7.35 -2.75
CA THR A 238 -0.85 6.85 -1.58
C THR A 238 -0.99 5.35 -1.67
N ILE A 239 -1.03 4.72 -0.51
CA ILE A 239 -1.48 3.34 -0.37
C ILE A 239 -2.68 3.29 0.55
N TYR A 240 -3.72 2.61 0.11
CA TYR A 240 -4.88 2.24 0.90
C TYR A 240 -4.94 0.72 0.99
N TYR A 241 -4.77 0.18 2.19
CA TYR A 241 -4.80 -1.24 2.44
C TYR A 241 -5.89 -1.58 3.45
N LYS A 242 -6.75 -2.53 3.07
CA LYS A 242 -7.84 -3.05 3.90
C LYS A 242 -7.97 -4.55 3.66
N ALA A 243 -7.85 -5.35 4.71
CA ALA A 243 -8.02 -6.80 4.62
C ALA A 243 -8.45 -7.38 5.97
N GLY A 244 -9.48 -8.22 5.97
CA GLY A 244 -9.87 -8.99 7.15
C GLY A 244 -8.82 -10.03 7.52
N TRP A 245 -8.70 -10.37 8.81
CA TRP A 245 -7.96 -11.54 9.22
C TRP A 245 -8.58 -12.80 8.63
N TRP A 246 -7.77 -13.76 8.26
CA TRP A 246 -8.29 -15.07 7.88
C TRP A 246 -8.99 -15.74 9.07
N GLU A 247 -8.38 -15.70 10.24
CA GLU A 247 -8.96 -16.08 11.54
C GLU A 247 -9.09 -14.81 12.39
N PRO A 248 -10.29 -14.20 12.54
CA PRO A 248 -10.49 -12.98 13.31
C PRO A 248 -10.31 -13.21 14.81
N PHE A 249 -9.91 -12.16 15.52
CA PHE A 249 -9.96 -12.16 16.98
C PHE A 249 -11.42 -12.07 17.46
N LYS A 250 -11.73 -12.71 18.60
CA LYS A 250 -13.06 -12.59 19.19
C LYS A 250 -13.10 -11.37 20.12
N SER A 251 -13.98 -10.42 19.86
CA SER A 251 -14.13 -9.20 20.68
C SER A 251 -14.41 -9.51 22.17
N SER A 252 -15.06 -10.66 22.46
CA SER A 252 -15.25 -11.14 23.84
C SER A 252 -13.96 -11.53 24.56
N ARG A 253 -12.85 -11.70 23.83
CA ARG A 253 -11.53 -11.99 24.39
C ARG A 253 -10.61 -10.78 24.42
N THR A 254 -11.04 -9.63 23.91
CA THR A 254 -10.30 -8.38 24.01
C THR A 254 -10.38 -7.84 25.43
N LYS A 255 -9.22 -7.51 25.99
CA LYS A 255 -9.12 -7.03 27.38
C LYS A 255 -8.14 -5.87 27.45
N ALA A 256 -8.45 -4.90 28.34
CA ALA A 256 -7.53 -3.83 28.63
C ALA A 256 -6.32 -4.34 29.42
N ASP A 257 -5.12 -4.07 28.91
CA ASP A 257 -3.85 -4.43 29.53
C ASP A 257 -2.84 -3.26 29.40
N THR A 258 -1.64 -3.45 29.92
CA THR A 258 -0.59 -2.45 29.93
C THR A 258 0.35 -2.62 28.74
N PHE A 259 0.57 -1.54 28.01
CA PHE A 259 1.63 -1.41 27.02
C PHE A 259 2.75 -0.53 27.61
N THR A 260 3.97 -1.01 27.56
CA THR A 260 5.16 -0.26 28.00
C THR A 260 5.81 0.40 26.78
N ALA A 261 5.78 1.72 26.71
CA ALA A 261 6.38 2.48 25.62
C ALA A 261 7.93 2.47 25.67
N ALA A 262 8.57 2.96 24.59
CA ALA A 262 10.03 2.97 24.48
C ALA A 262 10.74 3.80 25.59
N ASP A 263 10.08 4.82 26.12
CA ASP A 263 10.56 5.64 27.23
C ASP A 263 10.32 5.01 28.63
N GLY A 264 9.72 3.82 28.66
CA GLY A 264 9.34 3.11 29.89
C GLY A 264 8.01 3.55 30.47
N SER A 265 7.30 4.48 29.86
CA SER A 265 5.96 4.87 30.31
C SER A 265 4.93 3.77 30.04
N GLU A 266 3.98 3.61 30.96
CA GLU A 266 2.91 2.64 30.84
C GLU A 266 1.62 3.29 30.32
N GLN A 267 1.00 2.63 29.36
CA GLN A 267 -0.26 3.04 28.76
C GLN A 267 -1.26 1.88 28.77
N ARG A 268 -2.55 2.20 28.94
CA ARG A 268 -3.62 1.20 28.83
C ARG A 268 -4.03 1.08 27.38
N ALA A 269 -4.07 -0.16 26.89
CA ALA A 269 -4.55 -0.50 25.54
C ALA A 269 -5.47 -1.72 25.59
N ASP A 270 -6.34 -1.85 24.60
CA ASP A 270 -7.18 -3.04 24.42
C ASP A 270 -6.39 -4.10 23.64
N PHE A 271 -6.07 -5.20 24.31
CA PHE A 271 -5.35 -6.32 23.71
C PHE A 271 -6.32 -7.41 23.24
N MET A 272 -6.19 -7.76 21.98
CA MET A 272 -6.90 -8.87 21.33
C MET A 272 -6.16 -10.18 21.58
N HIS A 273 -6.88 -11.23 21.98
CA HIS A 273 -6.28 -12.52 22.31
C HIS A 273 -6.81 -13.66 21.42
N LEU A 274 -5.88 -14.46 20.91
CA LEU A 274 -6.16 -15.65 20.12
C LEU A 274 -5.04 -16.68 20.38
N THR A 275 -5.37 -17.96 20.28
CA THR A 275 -4.37 -19.05 20.18
C THR A 275 -4.68 -19.83 18.93
N GLU A 276 -3.70 -19.95 18.06
CA GLU A 276 -3.80 -20.70 16.81
C GLU A 276 -2.49 -21.41 16.50
N THR A 277 -2.55 -22.51 15.77
CA THR A 277 -1.35 -23.13 15.21
C THR A 277 -0.94 -22.30 13.99
N GLY A 278 0.31 -21.86 13.94
CA GLY A 278 0.85 -20.99 12.91
C GLY A 278 2.36 -21.12 12.79
N ASP A 279 2.93 -20.23 12.04
CA ASP A 279 4.35 -20.18 11.72
C ASP A 279 5.08 -19.17 12.61
N VAL A 280 6.33 -19.50 12.99
CA VAL A 280 7.19 -18.63 13.79
C VAL A 280 8.61 -18.65 13.24
N LEU A 281 9.22 -17.47 13.14
CA LEU A 281 10.62 -17.27 12.84
C LEU A 281 11.33 -16.75 14.11
N ARG A 282 12.39 -17.43 14.53
CA ARG A 282 13.29 -16.95 15.59
C ARG A 282 14.55 -16.42 14.95
N GLY A 283 14.67 -15.10 14.89
CA GLY A 283 15.86 -14.41 14.41
C GLY A 283 16.80 -14.01 15.55
N GLU A 284 17.92 -13.40 15.19
CA GLU A 284 18.83 -12.86 16.18
C GLU A 284 18.23 -11.61 16.84
N GLY A 285 17.87 -11.72 18.12
CA GLY A 285 17.29 -10.62 18.89
C GLY A 285 15.81 -10.34 18.63
N TYR A 286 15.08 -11.29 18.02
CA TYR A 286 13.63 -11.14 17.84
C TYR A 286 12.90 -12.47 17.61
N THR A 287 11.61 -12.44 17.84
CA THR A 287 10.68 -13.46 17.38
C THR A 287 9.67 -12.80 16.42
N ALA A 288 9.43 -13.43 15.27
CA ALA A 288 8.45 -12.97 14.30
C ALA A 288 7.39 -14.05 14.05
N ALA A 289 6.14 -13.64 13.91
CA ALA A 289 5.05 -14.53 13.56
C ALA A 289 4.09 -13.85 12.56
N PRO A 290 3.76 -14.51 11.44
CA PRO A 290 2.77 -14.02 10.49
C PRO A 290 1.36 -14.32 10.99
N LYS A 291 0.47 -13.36 10.79
CA LYS A 291 -0.97 -13.57 10.89
C LYS A 291 -1.59 -13.35 9.50
N SER A 292 -2.28 -14.38 9.02
CA SER A 292 -2.84 -14.38 7.67
C SER A 292 -3.99 -13.38 7.53
N LEU A 293 -3.97 -12.66 6.42
CA LEU A 293 -5.02 -11.76 5.97
C LEU A 293 -5.70 -12.36 4.73
N LYS A 294 -6.92 -11.95 4.42
CA LYS A 294 -7.62 -12.36 3.18
C LYS A 294 -6.89 -11.93 1.91
N CYS A 295 -5.98 -10.98 2.04
CA CYS A 295 -5.05 -10.57 0.98
C CYS A 295 -3.67 -10.35 1.62
N GLY A 296 -2.79 -11.36 1.56
CA GLY A 296 -1.47 -11.27 2.15
C GLY A 296 -1.37 -11.71 3.61
N ARG A 297 -0.33 -11.25 4.28
CA ARG A 297 -0.08 -11.54 5.69
C ARG A 297 0.55 -10.35 6.40
N MET A 298 0.24 -10.16 7.67
CA MET A 298 0.93 -9.22 8.55
C MET A 298 1.90 -10.01 9.43
N VAL A 299 3.18 -9.75 9.30
CA VAL A 299 4.23 -10.33 10.15
C VAL A 299 4.47 -9.37 11.31
N PHE A 300 4.16 -9.82 12.52
CA PHE A 300 4.52 -9.11 13.75
C PHE A 300 5.92 -9.54 14.19
N VAL A 301 6.76 -8.57 14.53
CA VAL A 301 8.12 -8.80 15.01
C VAL A 301 8.24 -8.23 16.40
N LEU A 302 8.46 -9.10 17.37
CA LEU A 302 8.65 -8.75 18.77
C LEU A 302 10.15 -8.80 19.08
N PRO A 303 10.83 -7.66 19.30
CA PRO A 303 12.23 -7.65 19.72
C PRO A 303 12.42 -8.34 21.07
N ASP A 304 13.54 -8.99 21.29
CA ASP A 304 13.92 -9.53 22.57
C ASP A 304 14.16 -8.40 23.61
N GLU A 305 14.20 -8.74 24.89
CA GLU A 305 14.48 -7.76 25.94
C GLU A 305 15.84 -7.09 25.71
N GLY A 306 15.83 -5.74 25.73
CA GLY A 306 17.02 -4.92 25.49
C GLY A 306 17.34 -4.67 24.00
N VAL A 307 16.58 -5.25 23.08
CA VAL A 307 16.66 -4.95 21.65
C VAL A 307 15.55 -3.98 21.27
N THR A 308 15.87 -2.96 20.46
CA THR A 308 14.88 -1.98 20.00
C THR A 308 14.46 -2.25 18.54
N PRO A 309 13.24 -1.87 18.14
CA PRO A 309 12.84 -1.93 16.74
C PRO A 309 13.83 -1.29 15.77
N GLU A 310 14.35 -0.11 16.13
CA GLU A 310 15.29 0.66 15.31
C GLU A 310 16.61 -0.09 15.14
N SER A 311 17.08 -0.81 16.16
CA SER A 311 18.30 -1.60 16.08
C SER A 311 18.18 -2.78 15.11
N LEU A 312 16.97 -3.35 14.99
CA LEU A 312 16.67 -4.39 13.99
C LEU A 312 16.62 -3.79 12.59
N LEU A 313 15.91 -2.67 12.42
CA LEU A 313 15.80 -1.99 11.12
C LEU A 313 17.11 -1.39 10.61
N ALA A 314 18.10 -1.18 11.49
CA ALA A 314 19.42 -0.74 11.11
C ALA A 314 20.32 -1.87 10.57
N ARG A 315 19.89 -3.13 10.66
CA ARG A 315 20.63 -4.29 10.14
C ARG A 315 20.41 -4.44 8.65
N ASP A 316 21.49 -4.61 7.90
CA ASP A 316 21.40 -4.88 6.48
C ASP A 316 20.66 -6.21 6.22
N GLY A 317 19.64 -6.17 5.36
CA GLY A 317 18.88 -7.34 4.95
C GLY A 317 17.85 -7.84 5.99
N PHE A 318 17.55 -7.07 7.04
CA PHE A 318 16.59 -7.45 8.06
C PHE A 318 15.20 -7.81 7.49
N LEU A 319 14.67 -7.00 6.56
CA LEU A 319 13.38 -7.30 5.92
C LEU A 319 13.43 -8.56 5.05
N THR A 320 14.61 -8.86 4.48
CA THR A 320 14.83 -10.10 3.74
C THR A 320 14.86 -11.31 4.66
N GLU A 321 15.37 -11.19 5.90
CA GLU A 321 15.31 -12.26 6.90
C GLU A 321 13.87 -12.68 7.21
N LEU A 322 12.92 -11.72 7.20
CA LEU A 322 11.50 -11.99 7.48
C LEU A 322 10.79 -12.82 6.37
N THR A 323 11.45 -13.06 5.24
CA THR A 323 10.97 -13.97 4.19
C THR A 323 11.66 -15.34 4.23
N GLY A 324 12.42 -15.61 5.28
CA GLY A 324 13.13 -16.87 5.51
C GLY A 324 12.22 -18.04 5.88
N GLU A 325 12.85 -19.10 6.39
CA GLU A 325 12.12 -20.31 6.80
C GLU A 325 11.47 -20.14 8.17
N TYR A 326 10.19 -20.45 8.23
CA TYR A 326 9.39 -20.46 9.44
C TYR A 326 9.20 -21.90 9.95
N SER A 327 9.01 -22.05 11.25
CA SER A 327 8.70 -23.32 11.89
C SER A 327 7.30 -23.28 12.52
N MET A 328 6.61 -24.40 12.52
CA MET A 328 5.26 -24.52 13.09
C MET A 328 5.29 -24.40 14.62
N ALA A 329 4.36 -23.63 15.18
CA ALA A 329 4.18 -23.43 16.62
C ALA A 329 2.70 -23.20 16.97
N ASP A 330 2.33 -23.43 18.23
CA ASP A 330 1.09 -22.90 18.79
C ASP A 330 1.36 -21.47 19.26
N VAL A 331 0.86 -20.48 18.50
CA VAL A 331 1.09 -19.07 18.76
C VAL A 331 0.00 -18.53 19.68
N VAL A 332 0.42 -18.02 20.83
CA VAL A 332 -0.46 -17.33 21.79
C VAL A 332 -0.36 -15.83 21.56
N TRP A 333 -1.34 -15.29 20.86
CA TRP A 333 -1.40 -13.88 20.50
C TRP A 333 -1.95 -13.01 21.62
N SER A 334 -1.27 -11.89 21.87
CA SER A 334 -1.75 -10.77 22.65
C SER A 334 -1.35 -9.49 21.90
N VAL A 335 -2.27 -8.95 21.10
CA VAL A 335 -2.01 -7.87 20.14
C VAL A 335 -2.83 -6.64 20.52
N PRO A 336 -2.22 -5.48 20.78
CA PRO A 336 -2.99 -4.27 21.05
C PRO A 336 -3.74 -3.81 19.80
N ARG A 337 -4.97 -3.30 19.95
CA ARG A 337 -5.57 -2.47 18.92
C ARG A 337 -4.72 -1.22 18.73
N PHE A 338 -4.49 -0.83 17.51
CA PHE A 338 -3.81 0.43 17.22
C PHE A 338 -4.33 1.11 15.96
N ASP A 339 -4.07 2.40 15.88
CA ASP A 339 -4.36 3.27 14.75
C ASP A 339 -3.17 4.22 14.60
N VAL A 340 -2.27 3.89 13.69
CA VAL A 340 -1.03 4.63 13.46
C VAL A 340 -1.09 5.31 12.11
N LYS A 341 -0.77 6.59 12.10
CA LYS A 341 -0.74 7.41 10.91
C LYS A 341 0.58 8.18 10.85
N THR A 342 1.10 8.33 9.64
CA THR A 342 2.34 9.06 9.38
C THR A 342 2.17 9.93 8.15
N SER A 343 2.64 11.17 8.24
CA SER A 343 2.83 12.05 7.10
C SER A 343 4.24 12.62 7.19
N VAL A 344 5.10 12.25 6.24
CA VAL A 344 6.52 12.59 6.27
C VAL A 344 6.97 13.17 4.93
N ASP A 345 7.78 14.25 4.99
CA ASP A 345 8.55 14.73 3.84
C ASP A 345 9.87 13.95 3.76
N LEU A 346 10.03 13.21 2.69
CA LEU A 346 11.18 12.34 2.46
C LEU A 346 12.36 13.05 1.79
N LYS A 347 12.25 14.36 1.49
CA LYS A 347 13.26 15.13 0.77
C LYS A 347 14.66 14.99 1.38
N ASP A 348 14.81 15.24 2.67
CA ASP A 348 16.11 15.20 3.34
C ASP A 348 16.65 13.76 3.44
N ILE A 349 15.76 12.79 3.59
CA ILE A 349 16.12 11.36 3.57
C ILE A 349 16.62 10.96 2.19
N LEU A 350 15.94 11.36 1.12
CA LEU A 350 16.34 11.08 -0.26
C LEU A 350 17.68 11.73 -0.61
N LYS A 351 17.92 12.97 -0.15
CA LYS A 351 19.24 13.61 -0.26
C LYS A 351 20.34 12.84 0.44
N ALA A 352 20.06 12.36 1.65
CA ALA A 352 21.02 11.54 2.41
C ALA A 352 21.27 10.17 1.76
N LEU A 353 20.36 9.70 0.90
CA LEU A 353 20.45 8.48 0.10
C LEU A 353 21.06 8.70 -1.30
N GLY A 354 21.50 9.94 -1.61
CA GLY A 354 22.21 10.27 -2.83
C GLY A 354 21.36 10.92 -3.94
N VAL A 355 20.07 11.14 -3.74
CA VAL A 355 19.22 11.89 -4.68
C VAL A 355 19.29 13.36 -4.30
N THR A 356 20.19 14.12 -4.89
CA THR A 356 20.45 15.53 -4.55
C THR A 356 19.98 16.48 -5.64
N ASP A 357 20.27 16.16 -6.89
CA ASP A 357 20.10 17.06 -8.02
C ASP A 357 18.64 17.40 -8.29
N ALA A 358 17.73 16.44 -8.12
CA ALA A 358 16.30 16.66 -8.27
C ALA A 358 15.74 17.79 -7.38
N PHE A 359 16.43 18.13 -6.29
CA PHE A 359 16.07 19.14 -5.30
C PHE A 359 16.87 20.45 -5.41
N ASP A 360 17.77 20.56 -6.40
CA ASP A 360 18.58 21.76 -6.66
C ASP A 360 18.23 22.34 -8.03
N GLY A 361 17.61 23.54 -8.04
CA GLY A 361 17.15 24.17 -9.28
C GLY A 361 18.26 24.51 -10.30
N ASN A 362 19.55 24.46 -9.89
CA ASN A 362 20.68 24.67 -10.80
C ASN A 362 21.21 23.36 -11.40
N MET A 363 20.94 22.22 -10.75
CA MET A 363 21.46 20.92 -11.15
C MET A 363 20.39 20.03 -11.75
N ALA A 364 19.12 20.27 -11.37
CA ALA A 364 17.99 19.42 -11.77
C ALA A 364 17.74 19.46 -13.29
N ASP A 365 17.72 18.28 -13.90
CA ASP A 365 17.34 18.09 -15.29
C ASP A 365 15.94 17.47 -15.39
N PHE A 366 14.96 18.31 -15.72
CA PHE A 366 13.57 17.91 -15.95
C PHE A 366 13.17 18.08 -17.42
N THR A 367 14.13 18.00 -18.34
CA THR A 367 13.86 18.14 -19.78
C THR A 367 12.81 17.19 -20.33
N PRO A 368 12.59 15.95 -19.84
CA PRO A 368 11.46 15.14 -20.27
C PRO A 368 10.09 15.70 -19.87
N LEU A 369 10.02 16.48 -18.78
CA LEU A 369 8.78 17.09 -18.30
C LEU A 369 8.53 18.46 -18.96
N THR A 370 9.56 19.32 -19.02
CA THR A 370 9.44 20.72 -19.46
C THR A 370 10.76 21.22 -20.02
N ASP A 371 10.71 22.16 -20.97
CA ASP A 371 11.89 22.86 -21.47
C ASP A 371 12.31 24.04 -20.56
N ASN A 372 11.49 24.36 -19.56
CA ASN A 372 11.81 25.32 -18.52
C ASN A 372 12.43 24.61 -17.32
N GLY A 373 13.30 25.32 -16.58
CA GLY A 373 13.90 24.75 -15.36
C GLY A 373 12.81 24.30 -14.35
N ALA A 374 13.02 23.16 -13.74
CA ALA A 374 12.15 22.60 -12.71
C ALA A 374 12.97 21.89 -11.63
N MET A 375 12.40 21.78 -10.43
CA MET A 375 12.95 20.97 -9.34
C MET A 375 11.81 20.42 -8.50
N VAL A 376 12.09 19.39 -7.71
CA VAL A 376 11.16 18.84 -6.70
C VAL A 376 11.31 19.64 -5.41
N ASN A 377 10.22 20.16 -4.89
CA ASN A 377 10.24 20.91 -3.64
C ASN A 377 10.05 19.99 -2.42
N SER A 378 9.19 18.97 -2.53
CA SER A 378 8.94 17.98 -1.48
C SER A 378 8.51 16.64 -2.06
N VAL A 379 8.76 15.56 -1.32
CA VAL A 379 8.29 14.20 -1.61
C VAL A 379 7.53 13.73 -0.38
N MET A 380 6.21 13.86 -0.43
CA MET A 380 5.35 13.53 0.70
C MET A 380 4.86 12.09 0.60
N GLN A 381 5.03 11.33 1.69
CA GLN A 381 4.32 10.08 1.88
C GLN A 381 3.39 10.19 3.09
N ALA A 382 2.14 9.80 2.87
CA ALA A 382 1.17 9.65 3.93
C ALA A 382 0.64 8.22 3.93
N ALA A 383 0.65 7.61 5.12
CA ALA A 383 0.19 6.24 5.32
C ALA A 383 -0.56 6.12 6.63
N ARG A 384 -1.53 5.23 6.71
CA ARG A 384 -2.25 4.87 7.93
C ARG A 384 -2.49 3.38 7.96
N VAL A 385 -2.30 2.78 9.12
CA VAL A 385 -2.66 1.39 9.42
C VAL A 385 -3.43 1.37 10.72
N LYS A 386 -4.65 0.85 10.64
CA LYS A 386 -5.52 0.61 11.79
C LYS A 386 -5.81 -0.88 11.87
N ILE A 387 -5.67 -1.48 13.04
CA ILE A 387 -6.07 -2.88 13.26
C ILE A 387 -7.06 -3.00 14.42
N ASP A 388 -7.98 -3.92 14.24
CA ASP A 388 -8.94 -4.37 15.23
C ASP A 388 -9.16 -5.89 15.11
N GLU A 389 -10.19 -6.41 15.76
CA GLU A 389 -10.49 -7.84 15.77
C GLU A 389 -10.80 -8.41 14.41
N GLU A 390 -11.35 -7.60 13.51
CA GLU A 390 -11.78 -8.04 12.18
C GLU A 390 -10.62 -8.04 11.17
N GLY A 391 -9.60 -7.18 11.38
CA GLY A 391 -8.48 -7.07 10.45
C GLY A 391 -7.77 -5.73 10.44
N VAL A 392 -7.14 -5.47 9.30
CA VAL A 392 -6.60 -4.16 8.94
C VAL A 392 -7.73 -3.38 8.29
N GLU A 393 -8.29 -2.40 9.00
CA GLU A 393 -9.42 -1.56 8.56
C GLU A 393 -10.64 -2.33 8.02
N ALA A 394 -10.94 -3.51 8.58
CA ALA A 394 -12.00 -4.39 8.09
C ALA A 394 -13.39 -4.00 8.60
N ALA A 395 -14.42 -4.29 7.77
CA ALA A 395 -15.81 -4.35 8.19
C ALA A 395 -16.18 -5.81 8.50
N ALA A 396 -17.03 -6.03 9.50
CA ALA A 396 -17.39 -7.34 10.00
C ALA A 396 -17.95 -8.28 8.91
N TYR A 397 -17.31 -9.43 8.74
CA TYR A 397 -17.83 -10.58 8.02
C TYR A 397 -17.60 -11.82 8.89
N THR A 398 -18.62 -12.61 9.15
CA THR A 398 -18.53 -13.82 9.97
C THR A 398 -18.59 -15.05 9.08
N GLU A 399 -17.48 -15.73 8.89
CA GLU A 399 -17.41 -17.05 8.28
C GLU A 399 -17.01 -18.07 9.36
N ILE A 400 -17.73 -19.20 9.46
CA ILE A 400 -17.38 -20.30 10.35
C ILE A 400 -16.78 -21.41 9.49
N VAL A 401 -15.45 -21.55 9.53
CA VAL A 401 -14.75 -22.67 8.90
C VAL A 401 -14.45 -23.72 9.96
N ALA A 402 -14.95 -24.93 9.75
CA ALA A 402 -14.60 -26.09 10.59
C ALA A 402 -13.45 -26.85 9.91
N ASN A 403 -12.30 -26.95 10.57
CA ASN A 403 -11.17 -27.75 10.11
C ASN A 403 -11.15 -29.10 10.81
N ASP A 404 -10.95 -30.19 10.05
CA ASP A 404 -10.65 -31.50 10.59
C ASP A 404 -9.26 -31.51 11.21
N SER A 405 -9.18 -31.83 12.50
CA SER A 405 -7.90 -32.01 13.20
C SER A 405 -7.34 -33.39 12.91
N SER A 406 -6.29 -33.49 12.12
CA SER A 406 -5.44 -34.68 12.09
C SER A 406 -4.55 -34.70 13.32
N ALA A 407 -4.49 -35.84 14.05
CA ALA A 407 -3.65 -36.00 15.23
C ALA A 407 -2.16 -35.84 14.85
N MET A 408 -1.51 -34.81 15.37
CA MET A 408 -0.05 -34.67 15.30
C MET A 408 0.62 -35.60 16.28
N ILE A 409 1.76 -36.19 15.91
CA ILE A 409 2.49 -37.17 16.72
C ILE A 409 3.13 -36.50 17.95
N GLU A 410 3.51 -35.24 17.85
CA GLU A 410 3.94 -34.38 18.95
C GLU A 410 3.28 -32.99 18.81
N PRO A 411 2.81 -32.40 19.91
CA PRO A 411 2.26 -31.06 19.85
C PRO A 411 3.37 -30.04 19.48
N PRO A 412 3.07 -29.03 18.65
CA PRO A 412 4.04 -28.00 18.32
C PRO A 412 4.45 -27.20 19.56
N PRO A 413 5.64 -26.58 19.57
CA PRO A 413 6.06 -25.75 20.68
C PRO A 413 5.12 -24.55 20.83
N VAL A 414 4.88 -24.12 22.07
CA VAL A 414 4.09 -22.91 22.35
C VAL A 414 4.99 -21.68 22.28
N VAL A 415 4.55 -20.65 21.56
CA VAL A 415 5.24 -19.37 21.42
C VAL A 415 4.29 -18.22 21.77
N GLU A 416 4.69 -17.40 22.74
CA GLU A 416 3.93 -16.24 23.15
C GLU A 416 4.34 -15.01 22.31
N MET A 417 3.38 -14.43 21.60
CA MET A 417 3.49 -13.16 20.89
C MET A 417 2.73 -12.08 21.67
N ASN A 418 3.31 -11.68 22.81
CA ASN A 418 2.77 -10.64 23.67
C ASN A 418 3.34 -9.28 23.27
N LEU A 419 2.62 -8.54 22.43
CA LEU A 419 3.03 -7.27 21.86
C LEU A 419 2.80 -6.09 22.84
N ASN A 420 3.22 -6.25 24.07
CA ASN A 420 3.02 -5.28 25.16
C ASN A 420 4.17 -4.26 25.31
N ARG A 421 5.10 -4.23 24.38
CA ARG A 421 6.24 -3.31 24.29
C ARG A 421 6.50 -2.96 22.81
N PRO A 422 7.40 -2.02 22.48
CA PRO A 422 7.69 -1.64 21.11
C PRO A 422 7.95 -2.84 20.20
N PHE A 423 7.23 -2.90 19.10
CA PHE A 423 7.28 -3.98 18.12
C PHE A 423 7.24 -3.41 16.70
N LEU A 424 7.58 -4.25 15.73
CA LEU A 424 7.42 -3.95 14.31
C LEU A 424 6.28 -4.79 13.71
N PHE A 425 5.71 -4.29 12.64
CA PHE A 425 4.90 -5.11 11.75
C PHE A 425 5.27 -4.83 10.30
N VAL A 426 5.16 -5.86 9.47
CA VAL A 426 5.34 -5.76 8.02
C VAL A 426 4.17 -6.44 7.35
N ILE A 427 3.54 -5.74 6.40
CA ILE A 427 2.49 -6.32 5.55
C ILE A 427 3.15 -6.78 4.26
N PHE A 428 3.07 -8.08 3.99
CA PHE A 428 3.44 -8.68 2.72
C PHE A 428 2.18 -8.94 1.90
N ASP A 429 2.24 -8.72 0.59
CA ASP A 429 1.18 -9.12 -0.31
C ASP A 429 1.11 -10.66 -0.41
N GLY A 430 0.00 -11.21 -0.91
CA GLY A 430 -0.26 -12.65 -0.89
C GLY A 430 0.60 -13.52 -1.82
N ASN A 431 1.68 -12.98 -2.38
CA ASN A 431 2.52 -13.65 -3.37
C ASN A 431 3.91 -14.05 -2.82
N ASP A 432 4.18 -13.79 -1.55
CA ASP A 432 5.44 -14.14 -0.87
C ASP A 432 5.38 -15.51 -0.15
#